data_b4a7a5b3db5f47d1ff6daeaf98dbf9ff
#
_entry.id   b4a7a5b3db5f47d1ff6daeaf98dbf9ff
#
_cell.length_a   1.000
_cell.length_b   1.000
_cell.length_c   1.000
_cell.angle_alpha   90.00
_cell.angle_beta   90.00
_cell.angle_gamma   90.00
#
_symmetry.space_group_name_H-M   'P 1'
#
loop_
_entity.id
_entity.type
_entity.pdbx_description
1 polymer ?
#
loop_
_entity_poly.entity_id
_entity_poly.type
_entity_poly.pdbx_seq_one_letter_code
_entity_poly.pdbx_strand_id
1 'polypeptide(L)'
;MTQETLGLEATPAPAAHGANSRKVFIKTYGCQMNVYDSVRMSDALAKDGYVQTEEMSEADLVLLNTCHIREKAAEKVYSALGRLRDMKKSREAEGREFMIGVAGCVAQAEGEEILRRAPAVDVVIGPQTYHRLPQALARVRGGERVIETDYAVEDKFEHLPVAEKAKLRARGVTAFLTVQEGCDKFCTFCVVPYTRGSEVSRPVHQIVDEATKLVDAGVREITLLGQNVNAWRSTGPKGEQWGLAELLYRLAEIPGLARLRYTTSHPRDMDDRLIEAHRDLRILMPYLHLPVQAGSDRILKAMNRRHTGEEYISLIERIRGARPDIAMSGDFIVGFPGETDQDFEDTLAIVEQVKYAQAFSFKYSTRPGTPGADLTDQVPEEVKAERLERLQALLLKQQHEFAESLVGKTMDVLLEKPGRMPGQLIGRSPWLQSVNLDAKNMKIGDIIHVRITATGPNSLFAEVA
;
A
#
# COMPACT_ATOMS: atom_id res chain seq x y z
N MET A 1 -17.19 0.27 8.65
CA MET A 1 -16.77 1.45 7.85
C MET A 1 -15.81 0.98 6.78
N THR A 2 -16.19 1.11 5.54
CA THR A 2 -15.44 0.67 4.36
C THR A 2 -14.26 1.62 4.14
N GLN A 3 -13.04 1.07 4.06
CA GLN A 3 -11.79 1.81 3.78
C GLN A 3 -11.74 2.34 2.33
N GLU A 4 -12.71 3.17 1.96
CA GLU A 4 -12.67 3.94 0.71
C GLU A 4 -11.90 5.27 0.83
N THR A 5 -11.25 5.53 1.97
CA THR A 5 -10.70 6.86 2.32
C THR A 5 -9.17 6.94 2.44
N LEU A 6 -8.40 6.05 1.86
CA LEU A 6 -7.07 6.46 1.38
C LEU A 6 -7.26 6.88 -0.09
N GLY A 7 -7.78 8.10 -0.28
CA GLY A 7 -7.93 8.72 -1.60
C GLY A 7 -6.56 9.06 -2.20
N LEU A 8 -5.88 8.05 -2.67
CA LEU A 8 -4.73 8.14 -3.57
C LEU A 8 -5.20 7.62 -4.93
N GLU A 9 -6.19 8.28 -5.50
CA GLU A 9 -6.37 8.29 -6.94
C GLU A 9 -5.25 9.18 -7.48
N ALA A 10 -4.19 8.56 -8.01
CA ALA A 10 -3.23 9.24 -8.83
C ALA A 10 -3.97 9.63 -10.13
N THR A 11 -4.46 10.86 -10.21
CA THR A 11 -5.02 11.42 -11.43
C THR A 11 -3.86 11.94 -12.28
N PRO A 12 -3.44 11.25 -13.34
CA PRO A 12 -2.53 11.85 -14.32
C PRO A 12 -3.34 12.80 -15.20
N ALA A 13 -2.87 14.04 -15.32
CA ALA A 13 -3.41 14.98 -16.30
C ALA A 13 -3.29 14.40 -17.72
N PRO A 14 -4.30 14.56 -18.59
CA PRO A 14 -4.25 14.07 -19.95
C PRO A 14 -3.16 14.82 -20.73
N ALA A 15 -2.13 14.08 -21.13
CA ALA A 15 -1.19 14.58 -22.12
C ALA A 15 -1.90 14.59 -23.50
N ALA A 16 -1.74 15.67 -24.26
CA ALA A 16 -2.25 15.76 -25.63
C ALA A 16 -1.50 14.74 -26.51
N HIS A 17 -2.18 13.67 -26.91
CA HIS A 17 -1.64 12.61 -27.76
C HIS A 17 -2.42 12.52 -29.07
N GLY A 18 -1.71 12.11 -30.17
CA GLY A 18 -2.27 12.02 -31.51
C GLY A 18 -3.47 11.05 -31.62
N ALA A 19 -4.26 11.21 -32.64
CA ALA A 19 -5.56 10.58 -32.90
C ALA A 19 -5.57 9.02 -32.97
N ASN A 20 -4.43 8.35 -32.74
CA ASN A 20 -4.26 6.89 -32.90
C ASN A 20 -3.63 6.19 -31.70
N SER A 21 -3.59 6.80 -30.51
CA SER A 21 -3.04 6.14 -29.32
C SER A 21 -4.07 5.22 -28.67
N ARG A 22 -3.66 3.97 -28.35
CA ARG A 22 -4.50 3.03 -27.59
C ARG A 22 -4.70 3.52 -26.18
N LYS A 23 -5.91 3.32 -25.63
CA LYS A 23 -6.26 3.73 -24.28
C LYS A 23 -6.25 2.54 -23.31
N VAL A 24 -5.62 2.70 -22.15
CA VAL A 24 -5.68 1.74 -21.06
C VAL A 24 -6.38 2.32 -19.84
N PHE A 25 -7.34 1.57 -19.30
CA PHE A 25 -7.95 1.83 -18.00
C PHE A 25 -7.42 0.81 -16.98
N ILE A 26 -6.82 1.28 -15.88
CA ILE A 26 -6.29 0.41 -14.82
C ILE A 26 -7.10 0.64 -13.56
N LYS A 27 -7.86 -0.40 -13.16
CA LYS A 27 -8.61 -0.40 -11.89
C LYS A 27 -7.80 -1.12 -10.83
N THR A 28 -7.37 -0.38 -9.82
CA THR A 28 -6.58 -0.89 -8.71
C THR A 28 -7.46 -1.27 -7.53
N TYR A 29 -7.32 -2.49 -7.05
CA TYR A 29 -7.92 -2.98 -5.82
C TYR A 29 -6.81 -3.27 -4.81
N GLY A 30 -7.00 -2.88 -3.53
CA GLY A 30 -6.16 -3.38 -2.45
C GLY A 30 -5.26 -2.37 -1.77
N CYS A 31 -3.96 -2.62 -1.74
CA CYS A 31 -2.99 -1.90 -0.92
C CYS A 31 -2.11 -0.92 -1.74
N GLN A 32 -1.26 -0.19 -1.03
CA GLN A 32 -0.31 0.77 -1.63
C GLN A 32 0.65 0.11 -2.64
N MET A 33 1.07 -1.15 -2.38
CA MET A 33 1.88 -1.90 -3.35
C MET A 33 1.15 -2.08 -4.69
N ASN A 34 -0.16 -2.37 -4.67
CA ASN A 34 -0.93 -2.47 -5.91
C ASN A 34 -1.05 -1.11 -6.62
N VAL A 35 -1.11 -0.01 -5.88
CA VAL A 35 -1.07 1.35 -6.48
C VAL A 35 0.27 1.56 -7.20
N TYR A 36 1.38 1.24 -6.54
CA TYR A 36 2.71 1.31 -7.17
C TYR A 36 2.78 0.40 -8.41
N ASP A 37 2.34 -0.86 -8.31
CA ASP A 37 2.34 -1.80 -9.45
C ASP A 37 1.53 -1.27 -10.63
N SER A 38 0.35 -0.65 -10.38
CA SER A 38 -0.49 -0.05 -11.42
C SER A 38 0.21 1.10 -12.14
N VAL A 39 0.91 1.94 -11.39
CA VAL A 39 1.73 3.04 -11.95
C VAL A 39 2.82 2.47 -12.85
N ARG A 40 3.52 1.42 -12.40
CA ARG A 40 4.60 0.78 -13.16
C ARG A 40 4.10 0.06 -14.41
N MET A 41 2.93 -0.61 -14.34
CA MET A 41 2.27 -1.20 -15.51
C MET A 41 1.89 -0.11 -16.53
N SER A 42 1.35 1.02 -16.09
CA SER A 42 1.06 2.16 -16.97
C SER A 42 2.32 2.72 -17.64
N ASP A 43 3.46 2.77 -16.92
CA ASP A 43 4.74 3.19 -17.48
C ASP A 43 5.28 2.21 -18.53
N ALA A 44 5.15 0.90 -18.27
CA ALA A 44 5.53 -0.13 -19.23
C ALA A 44 4.71 -0.05 -20.51
N LEU A 45 3.40 0.09 -20.39
CA LEU A 45 2.47 0.19 -21.54
C LEU A 45 2.62 1.49 -22.34
N ALA A 46 3.07 2.58 -21.71
CA ALA A 46 3.28 3.84 -22.40
C ALA A 46 4.35 3.75 -23.50
N LYS A 47 5.36 2.87 -23.36
CA LYS A 47 6.36 2.60 -24.39
C LYS A 47 5.75 1.93 -25.62
N ASP A 48 4.66 1.19 -25.44
CA ASP A 48 3.91 0.52 -26.51
C ASP A 48 2.75 1.37 -27.07
N GLY A 49 2.76 2.68 -26.77
CA GLY A 49 1.81 3.64 -27.32
C GLY A 49 0.46 3.66 -26.59
N TYR A 50 0.34 3.08 -25.39
CA TYR A 50 -0.86 3.23 -24.59
C TYR A 50 -0.86 4.55 -23.82
N VAL A 51 -2.04 5.15 -23.72
CA VAL A 51 -2.33 6.31 -22.89
C VAL A 51 -3.35 5.92 -21.82
N GLN A 52 -3.10 6.29 -20.58
CA GLN A 52 -4.05 6.03 -19.50
C GLN A 52 -5.31 6.89 -19.67
N THR A 53 -6.48 6.29 -19.43
CA THR A 53 -7.78 6.96 -19.39
C THR A 53 -8.47 6.74 -18.05
N GLU A 54 -9.24 7.73 -17.61
CA GLU A 54 -10.13 7.62 -16.43
C GLU A 54 -11.48 6.98 -16.78
N GLU A 55 -11.81 6.94 -18.07
CA GLU A 55 -13.09 6.42 -18.54
C GLU A 55 -12.93 5.00 -19.08
N MET A 56 -13.49 4.02 -18.35
CA MET A 56 -13.47 2.61 -18.76
C MET A 56 -14.15 2.40 -20.13
N SER A 57 -15.17 3.18 -20.44
CA SER A 57 -15.89 3.15 -21.71
C SER A 57 -15.05 3.56 -22.92
N GLU A 58 -13.95 4.26 -22.73
CA GLU A 58 -13.05 4.67 -23.79
C GLU A 58 -11.85 3.74 -24.00
N ALA A 59 -11.62 2.82 -23.05
CA ALA A 59 -10.43 1.97 -23.02
C ALA A 59 -10.44 0.92 -24.15
N ASP A 60 -9.28 0.64 -24.71
CA ASP A 60 -9.01 -0.51 -25.59
C ASP A 60 -8.45 -1.70 -24.79
N LEU A 61 -7.90 -1.42 -23.59
CA LEU A 61 -7.43 -2.38 -22.62
C LEU A 61 -7.93 -2.00 -21.22
N VAL A 62 -8.57 -2.94 -20.53
CA VAL A 62 -8.92 -2.81 -19.11
C VAL A 62 -8.08 -3.78 -18.30
N LEU A 63 -7.32 -3.26 -17.35
CA LEU A 63 -6.54 -4.04 -16.39
C LEU A 63 -7.17 -3.95 -15.00
N LEU A 64 -7.50 -5.08 -14.40
CA LEU A 64 -7.91 -5.19 -13.02
C LEU A 64 -6.70 -5.62 -12.18
N ASN A 65 -6.05 -4.67 -11.51
CA ASN A 65 -4.96 -4.98 -10.59
C ASN A 65 -5.52 -5.33 -9.21
N THR A 66 -5.27 -6.56 -8.77
CA THR A 66 -6.05 -7.24 -7.74
C THR A 66 -5.22 -7.56 -6.49
N CYS A 67 -5.88 -7.53 -5.33
CA CYS A 67 -5.27 -7.87 -4.04
C CYS A 67 -5.90 -9.14 -3.48
N HIS A 68 -5.10 -10.04 -2.93
CA HIS A 68 -5.59 -11.28 -2.31
C HIS A 68 -5.71 -11.19 -0.78
N ILE A 69 -5.29 -10.08 -0.18
CA ILE A 69 -5.34 -9.88 1.27
C ILE A 69 -6.79 -9.69 1.77
N ARG A 70 -7.69 -9.09 0.96
CA ARG A 70 -9.07 -8.80 1.33
C ARG A 70 -10.02 -9.86 0.77
N GLU A 71 -10.86 -10.45 1.64
CA GLU A 71 -11.79 -11.52 1.30
C GLU A 71 -12.69 -11.19 0.11
N LYS A 72 -13.31 -10.02 0.14
CA LYS A 72 -14.23 -9.57 -0.93
C LYS A 72 -13.53 -9.07 -2.20
N ALA A 73 -12.20 -9.11 -2.26
CA ALA A 73 -11.49 -8.58 -3.43
C ALA A 73 -11.69 -9.48 -4.67
N ALA A 74 -11.58 -10.80 -4.49
CA ALA A 74 -11.82 -11.76 -5.58
C ALA A 74 -13.27 -11.68 -6.10
N GLU A 75 -14.27 -11.63 -5.21
CA GLU A 75 -15.68 -11.50 -5.62
C GLU A 75 -15.93 -10.21 -6.43
N LYS A 76 -15.35 -9.09 -6.00
CA LYS A 76 -15.43 -7.81 -6.72
C LYS A 76 -14.80 -7.91 -8.12
N VAL A 77 -13.71 -8.66 -8.25
CA VAL A 77 -13.04 -8.90 -9.54
C VAL A 77 -13.97 -9.67 -10.47
N TYR A 78 -14.53 -10.81 -10.04
CA TYR A 78 -15.44 -11.60 -10.88
C TYR A 78 -16.71 -10.83 -11.25
N SER A 79 -17.28 -10.05 -10.33
CA SER A 79 -18.40 -9.15 -10.63
C SER A 79 -18.04 -8.10 -11.69
N ALA A 80 -16.81 -7.54 -11.64
CA ALA A 80 -16.33 -6.61 -12.66
C ALA A 80 -16.12 -7.31 -14.02
N LEU A 81 -15.55 -8.53 -14.02
CA LEU A 81 -15.32 -9.32 -15.23
C LEU A 81 -16.62 -9.66 -15.97
N GLY A 82 -17.72 -9.90 -15.23
CA GLY A 82 -19.04 -10.08 -15.84
C GLY A 82 -19.48 -8.89 -16.69
N ARG A 83 -19.32 -7.66 -16.15
CA ARG A 83 -19.63 -6.41 -16.88
C ARG A 83 -18.69 -6.17 -18.07
N LEU A 84 -17.40 -6.44 -17.88
CA LEU A 84 -16.39 -6.28 -18.93
C LEU A 84 -16.62 -7.25 -20.10
N ARG A 85 -17.08 -8.47 -19.83
CA ARG A 85 -17.49 -9.43 -20.87
C ARG A 85 -18.56 -8.84 -21.79
N ASP A 86 -19.57 -8.20 -21.22
CA ASP A 86 -20.67 -7.64 -22.00
C ASP A 86 -20.22 -6.41 -22.79
N MET A 87 -19.33 -5.57 -22.22
CA MET A 87 -18.65 -4.49 -22.95
C MET A 87 -17.80 -5.01 -24.11
N LYS A 88 -17.02 -6.09 -23.89
CA LYS A 88 -16.19 -6.72 -24.93
C LYS A 88 -17.01 -7.13 -26.11
N LYS A 89 -18.13 -7.85 -25.89
CA LYS A 89 -19.06 -8.26 -26.96
C LYS A 89 -19.60 -7.08 -27.76
N SER A 90 -19.97 -5.98 -27.09
CA SER A 90 -20.47 -4.77 -27.77
C SER A 90 -19.39 -4.15 -28.66
N ARG A 91 -18.15 -4.04 -28.14
CA ARG A 91 -17.02 -3.46 -28.85
C ARG A 91 -16.60 -4.32 -30.06
N GLU A 92 -16.55 -5.63 -29.90
CA GLU A 92 -16.26 -6.57 -30.98
C GLU A 92 -17.31 -6.49 -32.11
N ALA A 93 -18.61 -6.32 -31.74
CA ALA A 93 -19.66 -6.11 -32.73
C ALA A 93 -19.52 -4.79 -33.51
N GLU A 94 -18.87 -3.77 -32.92
CA GLU A 94 -18.50 -2.51 -33.57
C GLU A 94 -17.18 -2.58 -34.35
N GLY A 95 -16.52 -3.75 -34.39
CA GLY A 95 -15.20 -3.94 -35.02
C GLY A 95 -14.05 -3.26 -34.27
N ARG A 96 -14.21 -2.98 -32.97
CA ARG A 96 -13.20 -2.34 -32.11
C ARG A 96 -12.49 -3.37 -31.24
N GLU A 97 -11.18 -3.23 -31.15
CA GLU A 97 -10.37 -4.04 -30.21
C GLU A 97 -10.76 -3.72 -28.76
N PHE A 98 -10.91 -4.74 -27.94
CA PHE A 98 -11.09 -4.58 -26.50
C PHE A 98 -10.51 -5.79 -25.75
N MET A 99 -9.47 -5.54 -24.96
CA MET A 99 -8.77 -6.55 -24.19
C MET A 99 -9.06 -6.42 -22.68
N ILE A 100 -9.14 -7.56 -22.00
CA ILE A 100 -9.35 -7.65 -20.56
C ILE A 100 -8.17 -8.38 -19.93
N GLY A 101 -7.50 -7.71 -18.97
CA GLY A 101 -6.44 -8.30 -18.20
C GLY A 101 -6.73 -8.32 -16.70
N VAL A 102 -6.26 -9.36 -16.02
CA VAL A 102 -6.26 -9.47 -14.56
C VAL A 102 -4.81 -9.53 -14.08
N ALA A 103 -4.46 -8.64 -13.18
CA ALA A 103 -3.11 -8.51 -12.65
C ALA A 103 -3.08 -8.60 -11.11
N GLY A 104 -1.89 -8.75 -10.54
CA GLY A 104 -1.65 -8.69 -9.09
C GLY A 104 -1.84 -10.01 -8.35
N CYS A 105 -2.07 -9.94 -7.02
CA CYS A 105 -1.99 -11.12 -6.16
C CYS A 105 -3.11 -12.16 -6.40
N VAL A 106 -4.33 -11.75 -6.83
CA VAL A 106 -5.37 -12.73 -7.21
C VAL A 106 -4.99 -13.41 -8.53
N ALA A 107 -4.44 -12.66 -9.49
CA ALA A 107 -3.92 -13.23 -10.72
C ALA A 107 -2.86 -14.30 -10.45
N GLN A 108 -1.94 -14.03 -9.53
CA GLN A 108 -0.91 -14.97 -9.11
C GLN A 108 -1.49 -16.22 -8.44
N ALA A 109 -2.47 -16.03 -7.56
CA ALA A 109 -3.02 -17.14 -6.75
C ALA A 109 -3.94 -18.05 -7.56
N GLU A 110 -4.74 -17.49 -8.47
CA GLU A 110 -5.77 -18.24 -9.19
C GLU A 110 -5.35 -18.63 -10.61
N GLY A 111 -4.45 -17.87 -11.26
CA GLY A 111 -3.88 -18.25 -12.55
C GLY A 111 -4.90 -18.71 -13.59
N GLU A 112 -4.79 -19.97 -14.02
CA GLU A 112 -5.68 -20.61 -15.01
C GLU A 112 -7.15 -20.61 -14.60
N GLU A 113 -7.45 -20.64 -13.30
CA GLU A 113 -8.83 -20.64 -12.80
C GLU A 113 -9.58 -19.38 -13.23
N ILE A 114 -8.87 -18.23 -13.33
CA ILE A 114 -9.47 -17.00 -13.83
C ILE A 114 -9.96 -17.17 -15.27
N LEU A 115 -9.14 -17.75 -16.15
CA LEU A 115 -9.52 -17.97 -17.56
C LEU A 115 -10.66 -18.99 -17.67
N ARG A 116 -10.70 -19.99 -16.79
CA ARG A 116 -11.77 -20.98 -16.75
C ARG A 116 -13.12 -20.38 -16.33
N ARG A 117 -13.12 -19.55 -15.28
CA ARG A 117 -14.33 -18.90 -14.73
C ARG A 117 -14.78 -17.69 -15.52
N ALA A 118 -13.85 -16.98 -16.13
CA ALA A 118 -14.10 -15.77 -16.92
C ALA A 118 -13.44 -15.86 -18.31
N PRO A 119 -14.04 -16.60 -19.27
CA PRO A 119 -13.46 -16.83 -20.60
C PRO A 119 -13.23 -15.57 -21.45
N ALA A 120 -13.78 -14.43 -21.06
CA ALA A 120 -13.57 -13.15 -21.72
C ALA A 120 -12.21 -12.48 -21.36
N VAL A 121 -11.49 -13.00 -20.37
CA VAL A 121 -10.16 -12.51 -19.98
C VAL A 121 -9.13 -12.98 -21.01
N ASP A 122 -8.28 -12.08 -21.44
CA ASP A 122 -7.24 -12.30 -22.45
C ASP A 122 -5.86 -12.53 -21.85
N VAL A 123 -5.55 -11.83 -20.75
CA VAL A 123 -4.25 -11.91 -20.07
C VAL A 123 -4.39 -11.96 -18.56
N VAL A 124 -3.64 -12.87 -17.94
CA VAL A 124 -3.47 -13.00 -16.48
C VAL A 124 -2.01 -12.82 -16.17
N ILE A 125 -1.67 -11.85 -15.29
CA ILE A 125 -0.28 -11.49 -15.04
C ILE A 125 -0.02 -11.33 -13.53
N GLY A 126 1.01 -12.01 -13.05
CA GLY A 126 1.44 -11.96 -11.64
C GLY A 126 2.17 -10.67 -11.28
N PRO A 127 2.34 -10.40 -9.97
CA PRO A 127 3.06 -9.21 -9.52
C PRO A 127 4.56 -9.26 -9.82
N GLN A 128 5.11 -10.44 -10.11
CA GLN A 128 6.54 -10.59 -10.43
C GLN A 128 6.83 -10.48 -11.94
N THR A 129 5.79 -10.57 -12.79
CA THR A 129 5.95 -10.63 -14.25
C THR A 129 5.34 -9.44 -15.00
N TYR A 130 4.78 -8.43 -14.30
CA TYR A 130 4.09 -7.34 -14.99
C TYR A 130 5.01 -6.47 -15.88
N HIS A 131 6.32 -6.54 -15.75
CA HIS A 131 7.27 -5.95 -16.70
C HIS A 131 7.18 -6.58 -18.09
N ARG A 132 6.68 -7.83 -18.20
CA ARG A 132 6.42 -8.55 -19.45
C ARG A 132 5.05 -8.24 -20.05
N LEU A 133 4.25 -7.35 -19.44
CA LEU A 133 2.91 -7.03 -19.90
C LEU A 133 2.84 -6.59 -21.38
N PRO A 134 3.77 -5.75 -21.91
CA PRO A 134 3.79 -5.40 -23.31
C PRO A 134 3.89 -6.62 -24.25
N GLN A 135 4.80 -7.56 -23.92
CA GLN A 135 5.01 -8.78 -24.71
C GLN A 135 3.79 -9.72 -24.61
N ALA A 136 3.19 -9.84 -23.41
CA ALA A 136 1.98 -10.61 -23.20
C ALA A 136 0.81 -10.09 -24.07
N LEU A 137 0.63 -8.78 -24.14
CA LEU A 137 -0.41 -8.17 -24.99
C LEU A 137 -0.12 -8.33 -26.49
N ALA A 138 1.14 -8.37 -26.90
CA ALA A 138 1.46 -8.69 -28.30
C ALA A 138 1.04 -10.11 -28.67
N ARG A 139 1.23 -11.10 -27.78
CA ARG A 139 0.76 -12.48 -27.95
C ARG A 139 -0.77 -12.57 -27.98
N VAL A 140 -1.43 -11.81 -27.10
CA VAL A 140 -2.90 -11.72 -27.10
C VAL A 140 -3.43 -11.22 -28.44
N ARG A 141 -2.82 -10.21 -29.06
CA ARG A 141 -3.19 -9.74 -30.42
C ARG A 141 -2.93 -10.79 -31.49
N GLY A 142 -2.00 -11.69 -31.25
CA GLY A 142 -1.77 -12.87 -32.08
C GLY A 142 -2.81 -13.98 -31.91
N GLY A 143 -3.83 -13.79 -31.06
CA GLY A 143 -4.91 -14.74 -30.80
C GLY A 143 -4.65 -15.71 -29.64
N GLU A 144 -3.58 -15.52 -28.86
CA GLU A 144 -3.29 -16.34 -27.68
C GLU A 144 -4.05 -15.82 -26.44
N ARG A 145 -4.34 -16.70 -25.49
CA ARG A 145 -4.64 -16.35 -24.12
C ARG A 145 -3.39 -16.53 -23.30
N VAL A 146 -2.99 -15.49 -22.57
CA VAL A 146 -1.67 -15.45 -21.93
C VAL A 146 -1.80 -15.50 -20.41
N ILE A 147 -1.02 -16.39 -19.79
CA ILE A 147 -0.83 -16.46 -18.34
C ILE A 147 0.66 -16.29 -18.06
N GLU A 148 1.01 -15.27 -17.28
CA GLU A 148 2.37 -14.96 -16.84
C GLU A 148 2.35 -14.82 -15.31
N THR A 149 2.36 -15.97 -14.62
CA THR A 149 2.31 -16.04 -13.14
C THR A 149 3.55 -16.74 -12.55
N ASP A 150 4.58 -16.97 -13.37
CA ASP A 150 5.83 -17.53 -12.90
C ASP A 150 6.59 -16.56 -11.98
N TYR A 151 7.39 -17.12 -11.07
CA TYR A 151 8.36 -16.32 -10.35
C TYR A 151 9.54 -16.06 -11.28
N ALA A 152 9.61 -14.84 -11.82
CA ALA A 152 10.67 -14.44 -12.73
C ALA A 152 12.04 -14.53 -12.05
N VAL A 153 13.04 -15.06 -12.77
CA VAL A 153 14.42 -15.12 -12.29
C VAL A 153 15.10 -13.76 -12.43
N GLU A 154 14.68 -12.98 -13.44
CA GLU A 154 15.20 -11.64 -13.69
C GLU A 154 14.63 -10.61 -12.70
N ASP A 155 15.44 -9.60 -12.35
CA ASP A 155 14.98 -8.45 -11.57
C ASP A 155 14.05 -7.58 -12.42
N LYS A 156 12.76 -7.61 -12.13
CA LYS A 156 11.76 -6.81 -12.85
C LYS A 156 12.05 -5.31 -12.84
N PHE A 157 12.71 -4.80 -11.80
CA PHE A 157 13.03 -3.38 -11.67
C PHE A 157 14.08 -2.91 -12.67
N GLU A 158 14.96 -3.81 -13.15
CA GLU A 158 15.91 -3.50 -14.22
C GLU A 158 15.21 -3.33 -15.58
N HIS A 159 14.09 -4.02 -15.77
CA HIS A 159 13.33 -4.02 -17.02
C HIS A 159 12.21 -2.98 -17.08
N LEU A 160 11.84 -2.39 -15.93
CA LEU A 160 10.79 -1.39 -15.89
C LEU A 160 11.29 -0.03 -16.39
N PRO A 161 10.53 0.62 -17.30
CA PRO A 161 10.90 1.94 -17.77
C PRO A 161 10.87 2.98 -16.66
N VAL A 162 11.78 3.93 -16.73
CA VAL A 162 11.67 5.16 -15.93
C VAL A 162 10.67 6.08 -16.63
N ALA A 163 9.68 6.56 -15.88
CA ALA A 163 8.72 7.52 -16.41
C ALA A 163 9.40 8.87 -16.73
N GLU A 164 8.91 9.54 -17.76
CA GLU A 164 9.36 10.88 -18.11
C GLU A 164 9.04 11.89 -16.97
N LYS A 165 9.91 12.89 -16.81
CA LYS A 165 9.79 13.92 -15.76
C LYS A 165 8.41 14.60 -15.76
N ALA A 166 7.84 14.86 -16.93
CA ALA A 166 6.52 15.47 -17.06
C ALA A 166 5.41 14.58 -16.48
N LYS A 167 5.46 13.26 -16.73
CA LYS A 167 4.54 12.28 -16.15
C LYS A 167 4.69 12.17 -14.63
N LEU A 168 5.95 12.13 -14.13
CA LEU A 168 6.20 12.10 -12.69
C LEU A 168 5.61 13.34 -12.01
N ARG A 169 5.82 14.53 -12.59
CA ARG A 169 5.27 15.78 -12.07
C ARG A 169 3.73 15.78 -12.04
N ALA A 170 3.09 15.20 -13.04
CA ALA A 170 1.62 15.12 -13.12
C ALA A 170 1.01 14.21 -12.03
N ARG A 171 1.79 13.28 -11.47
CA ARG A 171 1.36 12.37 -10.39
C ARG A 171 1.28 13.02 -9.01
N GLY A 172 1.74 14.27 -8.89
CA GLY A 172 1.66 15.04 -7.65
C GLY A 172 2.97 15.08 -6.88
N VAL A 173 2.86 15.48 -5.61
CA VAL A 173 4.01 15.81 -4.74
C VAL A 173 4.39 14.71 -3.77
N THR A 174 3.65 13.61 -3.75
CA THR A 174 3.92 12.41 -2.94
C THR A 174 4.10 11.20 -3.85
N ALA A 175 5.02 10.29 -3.49
CA ALA A 175 5.26 9.10 -4.27
C ALA A 175 5.47 7.87 -3.37
N PHE A 176 5.05 6.70 -3.88
CA PHE A 176 5.44 5.41 -3.37
C PHE A 176 6.72 4.93 -4.06
N LEU A 177 7.60 4.30 -3.29
CA LEU A 177 8.84 3.72 -3.79
C LEU A 177 9.01 2.33 -3.18
N THR A 178 8.82 1.29 -3.99
CA THR A 178 9.04 -0.09 -3.55
C THR A 178 10.52 -0.34 -3.37
N VAL A 179 10.92 -0.77 -2.19
CA VAL A 179 12.30 -1.09 -1.84
C VAL A 179 12.50 -2.59 -1.57
N GLN A 180 11.42 -3.30 -1.22
CA GLN A 180 11.44 -4.71 -0.85
C GLN A 180 10.15 -5.38 -1.33
N GLU A 181 10.23 -6.61 -1.79
CA GLU A 181 9.07 -7.44 -2.16
C GLU A 181 9.21 -8.85 -1.61
N GLY A 182 8.06 -9.53 -1.49
CA GLY A 182 8.00 -10.85 -0.87
C GLY A 182 8.16 -10.79 0.64
N CYS A 183 8.06 -11.93 1.32
CA CYS A 183 8.24 -12.00 2.77
C CYS A 183 8.52 -13.43 3.23
N ASP A 184 9.60 -13.61 4.01
CA ASP A 184 10.03 -14.89 4.55
C ASP A 184 9.59 -15.13 6.01
N LYS A 185 8.65 -14.35 6.52
CA LYS A 185 8.13 -14.52 7.89
C LYS A 185 7.19 -15.72 8.02
N PHE A 186 6.51 -16.11 6.94
CA PHE A 186 5.60 -17.26 6.90
C PHE A 186 4.58 -17.25 8.04
N CYS A 187 4.00 -16.08 8.33
CA CYS A 187 2.86 -16.00 9.25
C CYS A 187 1.75 -16.90 8.75
N THR A 188 1.16 -17.73 9.62
CA THR A 188 0.27 -18.85 9.24
C THR A 188 -1.01 -18.43 8.54
N PHE A 189 -1.42 -17.17 8.66
CA PHE A 189 -2.59 -16.58 7.99
C PHE A 189 -2.27 -15.90 6.66
N CYS A 190 -0.98 -15.76 6.31
CA CYS A 190 -0.55 -14.81 5.29
C CYS A 190 -0.28 -15.49 3.94
N VAL A 191 -0.85 -14.92 2.89
CA VAL A 191 -0.66 -15.40 1.49
C VAL A 191 0.54 -14.77 0.78
N VAL A 192 1.21 -13.78 1.38
CA VAL A 192 2.30 -13.03 0.71
C VAL A 192 3.41 -13.94 0.18
N PRO A 193 3.94 -14.92 0.95
CA PRO A 193 4.98 -15.83 0.42
C PRO A 193 4.54 -16.58 -0.84
N TYR A 194 3.25 -16.87 -0.96
CA TYR A 194 2.66 -17.65 -2.07
C TYR A 194 2.23 -16.79 -3.26
N THR A 195 2.12 -15.48 -3.08
CA THR A 195 1.66 -14.57 -4.14
C THR A 195 2.72 -13.59 -4.61
N ARG A 196 3.67 -13.24 -3.74
CA ARG A 196 4.78 -12.34 -4.07
C ARG A 196 6.15 -12.99 -3.95
N GLY A 197 6.21 -14.24 -3.44
CA GLY A 197 7.44 -15.01 -3.32
C GLY A 197 8.28 -14.68 -2.10
N SER A 198 9.51 -15.18 -2.13
CA SER A 198 10.54 -14.92 -1.12
C SER A 198 10.93 -13.46 -1.08
N GLU A 199 11.52 -13.05 0.04
CA GLU A 199 11.97 -11.69 0.27
C GLU A 199 13.10 -11.29 -0.70
N VAL A 200 12.87 -10.22 -1.45
CA VAL A 200 13.84 -9.62 -2.37
C VAL A 200 13.98 -8.15 -2.04
N SER A 201 15.18 -7.73 -1.68
CA SER A 201 15.53 -6.33 -1.42
C SER A 201 16.18 -5.71 -2.66
N ARG A 202 15.64 -4.55 -3.09
CA ARG A 202 16.24 -3.80 -4.21
C ARG A 202 17.60 -3.24 -3.82
N PRO A 203 18.57 -3.21 -4.75
CA PRO A 203 19.87 -2.59 -4.54
C PRO A 203 19.77 -1.10 -4.18
N VAL A 204 20.62 -0.63 -3.25
CA VAL A 204 20.59 0.75 -2.76
C VAL A 204 20.70 1.80 -3.88
N HIS A 205 21.55 1.54 -4.89
CA HIS A 205 21.75 2.49 -5.99
C HIS A 205 20.47 2.69 -6.82
N GLN A 206 19.73 1.61 -7.12
CA GLN A 206 18.46 1.71 -7.86
C GLN A 206 17.42 2.54 -7.09
N ILE A 207 17.35 2.35 -5.77
CA ILE A 207 16.41 3.09 -4.90
C ILE A 207 16.77 4.57 -4.86
N VAL A 208 18.05 4.90 -4.66
CA VAL A 208 18.54 6.29 -4.61
C VAL A 208 18.34 7.00 -5.94
N ASP A 209 18.62 6.33 -7.07
CA ASP A 209 18.43 6.88 -8.40
C ASP A 209 16.95 7.17 -8.70
N GLU A 210 16.04 6.24 -8.33
CA GLU A 210 14.60 6.46 -8.51
C GLU A 210 14.09 7.56 -7.59
N ALA A 211 14.50 7.59 -6.33
CA ALA A 211 14.15 8.65 -5.38
C ALA A 211 14.62 10.03 -5.87
N THR A 212 15.84 10.13 -6.37
CA THR A 212 16.38 11.39 -6.93
C THR A 212 15.56 11.88 -8.12
N LYS A 213 15.22 10.99 -9.07
CA LYS A 213 14.36 11.34 -10.21
C LYS A 213 12.97 11.80 -9.80
N LEU A 214 12.38 11.18 -8.77
CA LEU A 214 11.10 11.60 -8.20
C LEU A 214 11.20 13.02 -7.62
N VAL A 215 12.23 13.29 -6.82
CA VAL A 215 12.44 14.61 -6.22
C VAL A 215 12.72 15.69 -7.27
N ASP A 216 13.52 15.39 -8.29
CA ASP A 216 13.78 16.27 -9.44
C ASP A 216 12.52 16.58 -10.25
N ALA A 217 11.53 15.68 -10.22
CA ALA A 217 10.22 15.91 -10.82
C ALA A 217 9.27 16.73 -9.93
N GLY A 218 9.63 17.02 -8.68
CA GLY A 218 8.86 17.84 -7.75
C GLY A 218 8.21 17.08 -6.60
N VAL A 219 8.49 15.78 -6.43
CA VAL A 219 8.03 15.01 -5.26
C VAL A 219 8.69 15.53 -3.99
N ARG A 220 7.89 15.75 -2.96
CA ARG A 220 8.30 16.29 -1.66
C ARG A 220 8.27 15.23 -0.55
N GLU A 221 7.42 14.22 -0.68
CA GLU A 221 7.30 13.11 0.27
C GLU A 221 7.44 11.78 -0.46
N ILE A 222 8.30 10.88 0.05
CA ILE A 222 8.43 9.51 -0.43
C ILE A 222 8.05 8.55 0.69
N THR A 223 7.17 7.60 0.38
CA THR A 223 6.84 6.47 1.26
C THR A 223 7.47 5.19 0.71
N LEU A 224 8.41 4.61 1.46
CA LEU A 224 9.03 3.34 1.11
C LEU A 224 8.04 2.20 1.35
N LEU A 225 7.92 1.31 0.37
CA LEU A 225 7.01 0.18 0.40
C LEU A 225 7.75 -1.15 0.39
N GLY A 226 7.16 -2.12 1.07
CA GLY A 226 7.54 -3.52 1.05
C GLY A 226 6.45 -4.38 1.70
N GLN A 227 6.58 -5.70 1.66
CA GLN A 227 5.74 -6.60 2.45
C GLN A 227 6.26 -6.77 3.88
N ASN A 228 7.56 -6.50 4.06
CA ASN A 228 8.25 -6.42 5.33
C ASN A 228 9.41 -5.43 5.20
N VAL A 229 9.07 -4.15 5.08
CA VAL A 229 10.02 -3.10 4.65
C VAL A 229 11.23 -2.98 5.56
N ASN A 230 11.09 -3.19 6.87
CA ASN A 230 12.18 -3.08 7.83
C ASN A 230 13.13 -4.30 7.85
N ALA A 231 12.82 -5.35 7.07
CA ALA A 231 13.79 -6.41 6.79
C ALA A 231 14.69 -6.11 5.58
N TRP A 232 14.46 -5.00 4.87
CA TRP A 232 15.30 -4.63 3.73
C TRP A 232 16.80 -4.67 4.05
N ARG A 233 17.58 -5.29 3.20
CA ARG A 233 19.04 -5.40 3.31
C ARG A 233 19.67 -5.23 1.93
N SER A 234 20.82 -4.57 1.88
CA SER A 234 21.61 -4.42 0.65
C SER A 234 23.08 -4.24 0.97
N THR A 235 23.92 -4.46 -0.03
CA THR A 235 25.35 -4.11 0.07
C THR A 235 25.51 -2.61 -0.13
N GLY A 236 26.12 -1.97 0.84
CA GLY A 236 26.46 -0.55 0.79
C GLY A 236 27.63 -0.24 -0.13
N PRO A 237 27.95 1.04 -0.38
CA PRO A 237 28.96 1.47 -1.36
C PRO A 237 30.38 0.96 -1.07
N LYS A 238 30.69 0.60 0.17
CA LYS A 238 32.01 0.09 0.60
C LYS A 238 32.01 -1.42 0.87
N GLY A 239 30.93 -2.12 0.47
CA GLY A 239 30.79 -3.57 0.67
C GLY A 239 30.19 -3.97 2.03
N GLU A 240 29.85 -3.02 2.90
CA GLU A 240 29.18 -3.26 4.19
C GLU A 240 27.70 -3.64 3.99
N GLN A 241 27.14 -4.34 4.97
CA GLN A 241 25.72 -4.68 4.97
C GLN A 241 24.89 -3.48 5.51
N TRP A 242 23.98 -2.97 4.68
CA TRP A 242 23.04 -1.93 5.03
C TRP A 242 21.69 -2.54 5.40
N GLY A 243 21.08 -1.98 6.45
CA GLY A 243 19.66 -2.16 6.77
C GLY A 243 18.82 -0.96 6.34
N LEU A 244 17.53 -1.00 6.69
CA LEU A 244 16.62 0.11 6.36
C LEU A 244 17.08 1.44 6.95
N ALA A 245 17.70 1.44 8.13
CA ALA A 245 18.20 2.67 8.76
C ALA A 245 19.21 3.38 7.85
N GLU A 246 20.23 2.69 7.35
CA GLU A 246 21.26 3.24 6.46
C GLU A 246 20.63 3.78 5.17
N LEU A 247 19.63 3.08 4.62
CA LEU A 247 18.87 3.57 3.46
C LEU A 247 18.14 4.88 3.77
N LEU A 248 17.50 4.99 4.94
CA LEU A 248 16.81 6.22 5.36
C LEU A 248 17.79 7.39 5.53
N TYR A 249 18.95 7.18 6.15
CA TYR A 249 20.00 8.21 6.25
C TYR A 249 20.45 8.64 4.85
N ARG A 250 20.69 7.70 3.94
CA ARG A 250 21.13 8.00 2.56
C ARG A 250 20.07 8.77 1.76
N LEU A 251 18.80 8.39 1.87
CA LEU A 251 17.70 9.12 1.21
C LEU A 251 17.49 10.52 1.79
N ALA A 252 17.74 10.70 3.09
CA ALA A 252 17.64 11.99 3.74
C ALA A 252 18.63 13.04 3.21
N GLU A 253 19.70 12.61 2.53
CA GLU A 253 20.69 13.49 1.90
C GLU A 253 20.22 14.04 0.55
N ILE A 254 19.09 13.53 -0.04
CA ILE A 254 18.61 13.99 -1.35
C ILE A 254 18.06 15.42 -1.23
N PRO A 255 18.67 16.40 -1.91
CA PRO A 255 18.21 17.79 -1.82
C PRO A 255 16.80 17.95 -2.37
N GLY A 256 15.91 18.59 -1.62
CA GLY A 256 14.52 18.82 -2.02
C GLY A 256 13.54 17.78 -1.47
N LEU A 257 13.97 16.60 -1.04
CA LEU A 257 13.14 15.66 -0.30
C LEU A 257 12.83 16.24 1.08
N ALA A 258 11.55 16.42 1.38
CA ALA A 258 11.13 17.06 2.62
C ALA A 258 10.61 16.06 3.66
N ARG A 259 10.07 14.93 3.22
CA ARG A 259 9.48 13.91 4.09
C ARG A 259 9.77 12.51 3.59
N LEU A 260 10.12 11.64 4.53
CA LEU A 260 10.24 10.20 4.35
C LEU A 260 9.23 9.48 5.24
N ARG A 261 8.71 8.38 4.72
CA ARG A 261 7.90 7.41 5.44
C ARG A 261 8.26 6.00 4.98
N TYR A 262 7.93 5.03 5.78
CA TYR A 262 7.90 3.63 5.35
C TYR A 262 6.68 2.93 5.97
N THR A 263 6.25 1.84 5.37
CA THR A 263 5.07 1.11 5.86
C THR A 263 5.20 -0.39 5.64
N THR A 264 4.44 -1.16 6.41
CA THR A 264 4.44 -2.63 6.42
C THR A 264 5.71 -3.18 7.06
N SER A 265 5.80 -3.03 8.38
CA SER A 265 6.93 -3.47 9.20
C SER A 265 6.57 -4.71 10.04
N HIS A 266 7.59 -5.44 10.46
CA HIS A 266 7.45 -6.54 11.42
C HIS A 266 8.20 -6.21 12.72
N PRO A 267 7.63 -6.45 13.91
CA PRO A 267 8.26 -6.11 15.20
C PRO A 267 9.67 -6.68 15.37
N ARG A 268 9.91 -7.91 14.89
CA ARG A 268 11.21 -8.58 14.97
C ARG A 268 12.34 -7.92 14.16
N ASP A 269 12.00 -7.11 13.17
CA ASP A 269 12.97 -6.44 12.31
C ASP A 269 13.15 -4.95 12.66
N MET A 270 12.57 -4.51 13.80
CA MET A 270 12.75 -3.17 14.34
C MET A 270 13.99 -3.14 15.22
N ASP A 271 15.14 -2.91 14.62
CA ASP A 271 16.44 -2.85 15.31
C ASP A 271 16.75 -1.48 15.91
N ASP A 272 17.82 -1.40 16.72
CA ASP A 272 18.21 -0.17 17.42
C ASP A 272 18.59 0.94 16.45
N ARG A 273 19.25 0.60 15.32
CA ARG A 273 19.63 1.58 14.29
C ARG A 273 18.40 2.22 13.65
N LEU A 274 17.33 1.45 13.44
CA LEU A 274 16.08 1.99 12.89
C LEU A 274 15.35 2.88 13.93
N ILE A 275 15.41 2.50 15.21
CA ILE A 275 14.90 3.35 16.31
C ILE A 275 15.69 4.66 16.38
N GLU A 276 17.01 4.62 16.27
CA GLU A 276 17.87 5.81 16.22
C GLU A 276 17.52 6.68 15.01
N ALA A 277 17.27 6.12 13.83
CA ALA A 277 16.86 6.87 12.66
C ALA A 277 15.57 7.68 12.90
N HIS A 278 14.60 7.14 13.65
CA HIS A 278 13.41 7.89 14.08
C HIS A 278 13.74 9.07 15.00
N ARG A 279 14.76 8.96 15.86
CA ARG A 279 15.22 10.04 16.71
C ARG A 279 15.94 11.14 15.92
N ASP A 280 16.82 10.73 15.01
CA ASP A 280 17.83 11.63 14.41
C ASP A 280 17.34 12.30 13.12
N LEU A 281 16.51 11.61 12.32
CA LEU A 281 16.07 12.12 11.03
C LEU A 281 14.79 12.93 11.12
N ARG A 282 14.88 14.25 11.05
CA ARG A 282 13.71 15.15 11.07
C ARG A 282 12.75 14.93 9.92
N ILE A 283 13.25 14.51 8.74
CA ILE A 283 12.41 14.24 7.57
C ILE A 283 11.69 12.89 7.67
N LEU A 284 12.12 11.98 8.55
CA LEU A 284 11.39 10.75 8.82
C LEU A 284 10.18 11.09 9.70
N MET A 285 9.00 10.98 9.11
CA MET A 285 7.76 11.42 9.77
C MET A 285 7.44 10.56 10.98
N PRO A 286 6.88 11.17 12.05
CA PRO A 286 6.59 10.50 13.32
C PRO A 286 5.33 9.64 13.25
N TYR A 287 5.29 8.70 12.32
CA TYR A 287 4.21 7.74 12.13
C TYR A 287 4.80 6.39 11.78
N LEU A 288 4.50 5.38 12.57
CA LEU A 288 5.01 4.03 12.38
C LEU A 288 3.87 3.00 12.32
N HIS A 289 3.78 2.28 11.20
CA HIS A 289 2.90 1.14 11.04
C HIS A 289 3.64 -0.14 11.41
N LEU A 290 3.31 -0.71 12.57
CA LEU A 290 3.98 -1.87 13.15
C LEU A 290 2.95 -2.92 13.62
N PRO A 291 2.42 -3.75 12.72
CA PRO A 291 1.37 -4.72 13.02
C PRO A 291 1.78 -5.77 14.05
N VAL A 292 1.06 -5.88 15.16
CA VAL A 292 1.20 -6.94 16.15
C VAL A 292 0.38 -8.17 15.79
N GLN A 293 -0.83 -7.97 15.29
CA GLN A 293 -1.86 -8.92 14.85
C GLN A 293 -2.76 -9.45 15.97
N ALA A 294 -2.24 -9.79 17.15
CA ALA A 294 -2.97 -10.25 18.32
C ALA A 294 -2.23 -9.86 19.62
N GLY A 295 -2.89 -9.95 20.75
CA GLY A 295 -2.30 -9.65 22.08
C GLY A 295 -1.84 -10.88 22.86
N SER A 296 -2.46 -12.03 22.62
CA SER A 296 -2.14 -13.27 23.31
C SER A 296 -0.89 -13.93 22.75
N ASP A 297 0.06 -14.30 23.61
CA ASP A 297 1.28 -15.01 23.25
C ASP A 297 0.99 -16.36 22.58
N ARG A 298 -0.07 -17.04 23.04
CA ARG A 298 -0.51 -18.30 22.46
C ARG A 298 -0.95 -18.13 21.01
N ILE A 299 -1.73 -17.09 20.73
CA ILE A 299 -2.19 -16.76 19.36
C ILE A 299 -1.05 -16.22 18.52
N LEU A 300 -0.19 -15.35 19.06
CA LEU A 300 1.01 -14.87 18.35
C LEU A 300 1.93 -16.03 17.93
N LYS A 301 2.10 -17.03 18.81
CA LYS A 301 2.86 -18.25 18.49
C LYS A 301 2.16 -19.07 17.40
N ALA A 302 0.84 -19.27 17.48
CA ALA A 302 0.06 -19.98 16.48
C ALA A 302 0.07 -19.26 15.12
N MET A 303 0.11 -17.93 15.12
CA MET A 303 0.30 -17.10 13.94
C MET A 303 1.74 -17.08 13.39
N ASN A 304 2.70 -17.75 14.04
CA ASN A 304 4.14 -17.71 13.72
C ASN A 304 4.75 -16.28 13.78
N ARG A 305 4.28 -15.44 14.72
CA ARG A 305 4.79 -14.06 14.86
C ARG A 305 6.15 -13.98 15.55
N ARG A 306 6.53 -15.01 16.30
CA ARG A 306 7.85 -15.15 16.95
C ARG A 306 8.24 -14.01 17.88
N HIS A 307 7.26 -13.36 18.50
CA HIS A 307 7.41 -12.38 19.58
C HIS A 307 6.23 -12.54 20.55
N THR A 308 6.38 -12.05 21.77
CA THR A 308 5.33 -11.98 22.79
C THR A 308 4.66 -10.60 22.83
N GLY A 309 3.54 -10.50 23.53
CA GLY A 309 2.88 -9.22 23.81
C GLY A 309 3.78 -8.30 24.64
N GLU A 310 4.49 -8.83 25.66
CA GLU A 310 5.42 -8.07 26.49
C GLU A 310 6.62 -7.52 25.68
N GLU A 311 7.24 -8.36 24.82
CA GLU A 311 8.29 -7.92 23.92
C GLU A 311 7.82 -6.80 23.00
N TYR A 312 6.58 -6.88 22.50
CA TYR A 312 6.01 -5.84 21.66
C TYR A 312 5.81 -4.53 22.41
N ILE A 313 5.25 -4.57 23.63
CA ILE A 313 5.07 -3.38 24.46
C ILE A 313 6.42 -2.73 24.80
N SER A 314 7.41 -3.53 25.24
CA SER A 314 8.77 -3.04 25.50
C SER A 314 9.37 -2.36 24.28
N LEU A 315 9.18 -2.91 23.08
CA LEU A 315 9.63 -2.31 21.82
C LEU A 315 8.95 -0.94 21.58
N ILE A 316 7.63 -0.83 21.78
CA ILE A 316 6.90 0.43 21.64
C ILE A 316 7.41 1.48 22.62
N GLU A 317 7.70 1.11 23.86
CA GLU A 317 8.26 2.01 24.87
C GLU A 317 9.65 2.54 24.46
N ARG A 318 10.50 1.68 23.91
CA ARG A 318 11.82 2.08 23.38
C ARG A 318 11.68 3.05 22.20
N ILE A 319 10.76 2.77 21.28
CA ILE A 319 10.49 3.64 20.12
C ILE A 319 9.99 5.01 20.59
N ARG A 320 9.04 5.04 21.55
CA ARG A 320 8.55 6.29 22.15
C ARG A 320 9.59 7.03 22.96
N GLY A 321 10.51 6.32 23.61
CA GLY A 321 11.68 6.93 24.25
C GLY A 321 12.58 7.68 23.29
N ALA A 322 12.79 7.13 22.08
CA ALA A 322 13.56 7.76 21.03
C ALA A 322 12.78 8.87 20.29
N ARG A 323 11.48 8.68 20.05
CA ARG A 323 10.59 9.61 19.35
C ARG A 323 9.28 9.78 20.10
N PRO A 324 9.20 10.69 21.11
CA PRO A 324 8.02 10.80 21.99
C PRO A 324 6.71 11.19 21.28
N ASP A 325 6.79 11.88 20.15
CA ASP A 325 5.66 12.32 19.34
C ASP A 325 5.20 11.28 18.30
N ILE A 326 5.77 10.05 18.32
CA ILE A 326 5.45 9.04 17.29
C ILE A 326 4.03 8.51 17.45
N ALA A 327 3.27 8.55 16.35
CA ALA A 327 1.95 7.95 16.25
C ALA A 327 2.07 6.49 15.80
N MET A 328 1.53 5.58 16.59
CA MET A 328 1.54 4.15 16.28
C MET A 328 0.33 3.76 15.44
N SER A 329 0.58 2.89 14.46
CA SER A 329 -0.45 2.24 13.67
C SER A 329 -0.21 0.74 13.62
N GLY A 330 -1.27 -0.05 13.50
CA GLY A 330 -1.17 -1.51 13.48
C GLY A 330 -2.33 -2.20 12.81
N ASP A 331 -2.18 -3.50 12.63
CA ASP A 331 -3.22 -4.41 12.17
C ASP A 331 -3.54 -5.44 13.24
N PHE A 332 -4.81 -5.85 13.28
CA PHE A 332 -5.32 -6.86 14.20
C PHE A 332 -6.20 -7.86 13.46
N ILE A 333 -6.06 -9.13 13.81
CA ILE A 333 -6.91 -10.21 13.33
C ILE A 333 -7.61 -10.82 14.53
N VAL A 334 -8.96 -10.80 14.54
CA VAL A 334 -9.78 -11.46 15.57
C VAL A 334 -10.35 -12.76 15.04
N GLY A 335 -10.56 -13.72 15.93
CA GLY A 335 -11.11 -15.03 15.59
C GLY A 335 -10.15 -15.91 14.80
N PHE A 336 -8.86 -15.78 15.03
CA PHE A 336 -7.88 -16.75 14.54
C PHE A 336 -8.21 -18.15 15.10
N PRO A 337 -8.00 -19.26 14.35
CA PRO A 337 -8.32 -20.60 14.82
C PRO A 337 -7.78 -20.88 16.21
N GLY A 338 -8.65 -21.37 17.10
CA GLY A 338 -8.36 -21.65 18.49
C GLY A 338 -8.32 -20.43 19.41
N GLU A 339 -8.62 -19.20 18.97
CA GLU A 339 -8.69 -18.01 19.81
C GLU A 339 -9.82 -18.14 20.85
N THR A 340 -9.48 -18.07 22.14
CA THR A 340 -10.44 -18.04 23.25
C THR A 340 -10.86 -16.62 23.60
N ASP A 341 -11.84 -16.46 24.51
CA ASP A 341 -12.24 -15.13 24.99
C ASP A 341 -11.10 -14.45 25.75
N GLN A 342 -10.30 -15.20 26.52
CA GLN A 342 -9.13 -14.63 27.19
C GLN A 342 -8.09 -14.12 26.20
N ASP A 343 -7.81 -14.84 25.11
CA ASP A 343 -6.87 -14.38 24.08
C ASP A 343 -7.35 -13.07 23.43
N PHE A 344 -8.66 -12.92 23.26
CA PHE A 344 -9.25 -11.70 22.75
C PHE A 344 -9.15 -10.54 23.76
N GLU A 345 -9.40 -10.79 25.05
CA GLU A 345 -9.20 -9.77 26.11
C GLU A 345 -7.72 -9.33 26.18
N ASP A 346 -6.76 -10.25 26.03
CA ASP A 346 -5.34 -9.92 25.94
C ASP A 346 -5.06 -8.99 24.74
N THR A 347 -5.77 -9.18 23.61
CA THR A 347 -5.67 -8.30 22.44
C THR A 347 -6.22 -6.91 22.73
N LEU A 348 -7.35 -6.79 23.44
CA LEU A 348 -7.87 -5.49 23.87
C LEU A 348 -6.90 -4.79 24.85
N ALA A 349 -6.29 -5.55 25.76
CA ALA A 349 -5.32 -5.00 26.73
C ALA A 349 -4.10 -4.38 26.03
N ILE A 350 -3.54 -5.03 25.00
CA ILE A 350 -2.45 -4.44 24.20
C ILE A 350 -2.92 -3.15 23.51
N VAL A 351 -4.11 -3.14 22.93
CA VAL A 351 -4.66 -1.95 22.28
C VAL A 351 -4.79 -0.79 23.27
N GLU A 352 -5.31 -1.05 24.47
CA GLU A 352 -5.44 -0.04 25.53
C GLU A 352 -4.08 0.52 25.97
N GLN A 353 -3.07 -0.32 26.07
CA GLN A 353 -1.73 0.07 26.53
C GLN A 353 -0.98 0.85 25.42
N VAL A 354 -1.06 0.42 24.17
CA VAL A 354 -0.34 1.06 23.06
C VAL A 354 -0.98 2.37 22.64
N LYS A 355 -2.29 2.53 22.70
CA LYS A 355 -3.03 3.74 22.27
C LYS A 355 -2.69 4.11 20.82
N TYR A 356 -3.32 3.40 19.90
CA TYR A 356 -3.07 3.58 18.47
C TYR A 356 -3.72 4.87 17.94
N ALA A 357 -2.94 5.64 17.16
CA ALA A 357 -3.46 6.79 16.41
C ALA A 357 -4.31 6.37 15.21
N GLN A 358 -4.03 5.18 14.67
CA GLN A 358 -4.80 4.54 13.62
C GLN A 358 -4.52 3.03 13.66
N ALA A 359 -5.54 2.21 13.51
CA ALA A 359 -5.34 0.78 13.34
C ALA A 359 -6.40 0.17 12.45
N PHE A 360 -6.08 -0.99 11.89
CA PHE A 360 -6.99 -1.75 11.05
C PHE A 360 -7.27 -3.09 11.71
N SER A 361 -8.51 -3.53 11.64
CA SER A 361 -8.94 -4.77 12.26
C SER A 361 -9.76 -5.61 11.29
N PHE A 362 -9.56 -6.91 11.34
CA PHE A 362 -10.12 -7.87 10.41
C PHE A 362 -10.59 -9.10 11.16
N LYS A 363 -11.68 -9.74 10.70
CA LYS A 363 -11.97 -11.12 11.06
C LYS A 363 -10.97 -12.03 10.37
N TYR A 364 -10.50 -13.05 11.05
CA TYR A 364 -9.77 -14.12 10.38
C TYR A 364 -10.64 -14.72 9.28
N SER A 365 -10.08 -14.81 8.10
CA SER A 365 -10.68 -15.46 6.93
C SER A 365 -9.71 -16.47 6.37
N THR A 366 -10.15 -17.69 6.17
CA THR A 366 -9.35 -18.76 5.60
C THR A 366 -8.83 -18.39 4.21
N ARG A 367 -7.55 -18.65 3.96
CA ARG A 367 -6.91 -18.43 2.66
C ARG A 367 -6.37 -19.77 2.16
N PRO A 368 -6.89 -20.30 1.06
CA PRO A 368 -6.38 -21.55 0.49
C PRO A 368 -4.86 -21.52 0.35
N GLY A 369 -4.22 -22.62 0.74
CA GLY A 369 -2.75 -22.75 0.68
C GLY A 369 -1.98 -22.13 1.84
N THR A 370 -2.65 -21.53 2.83
CA THR A 370 -2.01 -21.07 4.06
C THR A 370 -2.17 -22.09 5.20
N PRO A 371 -1.17 -22.27 6.09
CA PRO A 371 -1.29 -23.20 7.22
C PRO A 371 -2.49 -22.91 8.13
N GLY A 372 -2.89 -21.65 8.28
CA GLY A 372 -4.04 -21.27 9.08
C GLY A 372 -5.37 -21.77 8.50
N ALA A 373 -5.47 -22.02 7.20
CA ALA A 373 -6.67 -22.56 6.57
C ALA A 373 -6.92 -24.02 6.95
N ASP A 374 -5.86 -24.76 7.27
CA ASP A 374 -5.92 -26.20 7.60
C ASP A 374 -6.18 -26.45 9.09
N LEU A 375 -6.20 -25.39 9.94
CA LEU A 375 -6.50 -25.51 11.35
C LEU A 375 -7.97 -25.83 11.59
N THR A 376 -8.25 -26.79 12.47
CA THR A 376 -9.61 -27.32 12.73
C THR A 376 -10.44 -26.45 13.68
N ASP A 377 -9.80 -25.75 14.63
CA ASP A 377 -10.48 -25.00 15.69
C ASP A 377 -10.95 -23.63 15.21
N GLN A 378 -11.73 -23.60 14.13
CA GLN A 378 -12.25 -22.36 13.55
C GLN A 378 -13.25 -21.70 14.52
N VAL A 379 -13.06 -20.40 14.77
CA VAL A 379 -13.97 -19.61 15.62
C VAL A 379 -15.28 -19.37 14.85
N PRO A 380 -16.46 -19.51 15.51
CA PRO A 380 -17.75 -19.20 14.89
C PRO A 380 -17.84 -17.77 14.36
N GLU A 381 -18.58 -17.58 13.27
CA GLU A 381 -18.64 -16.27 12.59
C GLU A 381 -19.29 -15.18 13.45
N GLU A 382 -20.27 -15.57 14.29
CA GLU A 382 -20.94 -14.67 15.24
C GLU A 382 -19.97 -14.15 16.26
N VAL A 383 -19.08 -15.02 16.80
CA VAL A 383 -18.04 -14.65 17.77
C VAL A 383 -17.02 -13.73 17.14
N LYS A 384 -16.58 -14.03 15.90
CA LYS A 384 -15.69 -13.13 15.14
C LYS A 384 -16.31 -11.75 14.95
N ALA A 385 -17.61 -11.69 14.65
CA ALA A 385 -18.32 -10.44 14.41
C ALA A 385 -18.40 -9.60 15.70
N GLU A 386 -18.76 -10.21 16.83
CA GLU A 386 -18.80 -9.56 18.15
C GLU A 386 -17.42 -9.00 18.53
N ARG A 387 -16.38 -9.86 18.46
CA ARG A 387 -15.02 -9.45 18.80
C ARG A 387 -14.54 -8.30 17.91
N LEU A 388 -14.84 -8.36 16.61
CA LEU A 388 -14.47 -7.28 15.69
C LEU A 388 -15.17 -5.96 16.06
N GLU A 389 -16.45 -5.99 16.39
CA GLU A 389 -17.21 -4.79 16.81
C GLU A 389 -16.62 -4.16 18.06
N ARG A 390 -16.32 -4.95 19.09
CA ARG A 390 -15.70 -4.49 20.34
C ARG A 390 -14.33 -3.86 20.08
N LEU A 391 -13.49 -4.53 19.28
CA LEU A 391 -12.17 -4.04 18.92
C LEU A 391 -12.26 -2.74 18.13
N GLN A 392 -13.16 -2.67 17.14
CA GLN A 392 -13.36 -1.47 16.33
C GLN A 392 -13.82 -0.28 17.15
N ALA A 393 -14.71 -0.49 18.13
CA ALA A 393 -15.16 0.55 19.04
C ALA A 393 -14.00 1.15 19.85
N LEU A 394 -13.12 0.29 20.39
CA LEU A 394 -11.93 0.72 21.13
C LEU A 394 -10.94 1.49 20.24
N LEU A 395 -10.62 0.96 19.07
CA LEU A 395 -9.70 1.58 18.12
C LEU A 395 -10.24 2.94 17.62
N LEU A 396 -11.54 3.04 17.34
CA LEU A 396 -12.17 4.28 16.91
C LEU A 396 -12.10 5.34 18.02
N LYS A 397 -12.35 4.95 19.27
CA LYS A 397 -12.20 5.84 20.43
C LYS A 397 -10.78 6.40 20.50
N GLN A 398 -9.76 5.54 20.42
CA GLN A 398 -8.36 5.97 20.47
C GLN A 398 -7.97 6.89 19.30
N GLN A 399 -8.48 6.59 18.08
CA GLN A 399 -8.26 7.44 16.90
C GLN A 399 -8.85 8.85 17.10
N HIS A 400 -10.05 8.94 17.69
CA HIS A 400 -10.68 10.23 18.01
C HIS A 400 -9.88 10.97 19.08
N GLU A 401 -9.52 10.30 20.19
CA GLU A 401 -8.70 10.89 21.26
C GLU A 401 -7.36 11.42 20.72
N PHE A 402 -6.71 10.69 19.82
CA PHE A 402 -5.49 11.16 19.17
C PHE A 402 -5.77 12.40 18.32
N ALA A 403 -6.81 12.40 17.48
CA ALA A 403 -7.15 13.54 16.64
C ALA A 403 -7.50 14.78 17.48
N GLU A 404 -8.30 14.62 18.54
CA GLU A 404 -8.66 15.71 19.47
C GLU A 404 -7.44 16.27 20.20
N SER A 405 -6.47 15.42 20.55
CA SER A 405 -5.22 15.87 21.17
C SER A 405 -4.39 16.82 20.31
N LEU A 406 -4.67 16.91 19.03
CA LEU A 406 -4.00 17.80 18.09
C LEU A 406 -4.66 19.16 17.96
N VAL A 407 -5.90 19.34 18.42
CA VAL A 407 -6.59 20.64 18.38
C VAL A 407 -5.84 21.67 19.23
N GLY A 408 -5.64 22.85 18.66
CA GLY A 408 -4.82 23.93 19.23
C GLY A 408 -3.31 23.80 19.00
N LYS A 409 -2.81 22.62 18.58
CA LYS A 409 -1.39 22.44 18.25
C LYS A 409 -1.04 23.01 16.88
N THR A 410 0.20 23.45 16.73
CA THR A 410 0.77 23.86 15.45
C THR A 410 1.62 22.74 14.85
N MET A 411 1.62 22.64 13.53
CA MET A 411 2.40 21.64 12.80
C MET A 411 2.61 22.05 11.34
N ASP A 412 3.58 21.43 10.71
CA ASP A 412 3.85 21.60 9.29
C ASP A 412 2.97 20.64 8.48
N VAL A 413 2.24 21.14 7.49
CA VAL A 413 1.36 20.38 6.60
C VAL A 413 1.87 20.48 5.17
N LEU A 414 2.07 19.33 4.51
CA LEU A 414 2.36 19.27 3.08
C LEU A 414 1.05 19.33 2.30
N LEU A 415 0.88 20.33 1.43
CA LEU A 415 -0.29 20.47 0.57
C LEU A 415 -0.22 19.50 -0.61
N GLU A 416 -1.24 18.66 -0.77
CA GLU A 416 -1.21 17.55 -1.73
C GLU A 416 -2.19 17.71 -2.89
N LYS A 417 -3.39 18.26 -2.63
CA LYS A 417 -4.46 18.32 -3.63
C LYS A 417 -5.49 19.41 -3.32
N PRO A 418 -6.33 19.78 -4.32
CA PRO A 418 -7.49 20.63 -4.08
C PRO A 418 -8.48 19.99 -3.11
N GLY A 419 -9.14 20.81 -2.31
CA GLY A 419 -10.26 20.42 -1.46
C GLY A 419 -11.58 20.40 -2.21
N ARG A 420 -12.68 20.15 -1.47
CA ARG A 420 -14.03 20.12 -2.05
C ARG A 420 -14.60 21.52 -2.29
N MET A 421 -14.16 22.49 -1.50
CA MET A 421 -14.66 23.87 -1.60
C MET A 421 -13.69 24.72 -2.45
N PRO A 422 -14.19 25.73 -3.19
CA PRO A 422 -13.31 26.66 -3.91
C PRO A 422 -12.30 27.33 -2.97
N GLY A 423 -11.01 27.33 -3.32
CA GLY A 423 -9.94 27.90 -2.50
C GLY A 423 -9.43 27.01 -1.36
N GLN A 424 -10.08 25.87 -1.13
CA GLN A 424 -9.65 24.89 -0.15
C GLN A 424 -8.55 23.98 -0.72
N LEU A 425 -7.51 23.72 0.07
CA LEU A 425 -6.53 22.66 -0.19
C LEU A 425 -6.59 21.60 0.90
N ILE A 426 -6.20 20.40 0.52
CA ILE A 426 -6.02 19.27 1.43
C ILE A 426 -4.54 18.97 1.49
N GLY A 427 -4.01 18.89 2.70
CA GLY A 427 -2.65 18.48 2.96
C GLY A 427 -2.56 17.27 3.88
N ARG A 428 -1.33 16.91 4.22
CA ARG A 428 -1.01 15.79 5.08
C ARG A 428 -0.20 16.25 6.29
N SER A 429 -0.68 15.87 7.50
CA SER A 429 0.04 16.13 8.75
C SER A 429 1.30 15.23 8.85
N PRO A 430 2.23 15.51 9.78
CA PRO A 430 3.34 14.61 10.09
C PRO A 430 2.87 13.18 10.45
N TRP A 431 1.70 13.04 11.06
CA TRP A 431 1.09 11.78 11.49
C TRP A 431 0.13 11.15 10.47
N LEU A 432 0.28 11.51 9.19
CA LEU A 432 -0.47 10.94 8.06
C LEU A 432 -1.97 11.31 8.01
N GLN A 433 -2.45 12.23 8.87
CA GLN A 433 -3.84 12.65 8.85
C GLN A 433 -4.09 13.67 7.73
N SER A 434 -5.27 13.60 7.13
CA SER A 434 -5.75 14.58 6.17
C SER A 434 -6.07 15.90 6.87
N VAL A 435 -5.60 17.03 6.36
CA VAL A 435 -5.82 18.37 6.91
C VAL A 435 -6.46 19.25 5.85
N ASN A 436 -7.65 19.79 6.15
CA ASN A 436 -8.37 20.72 5.31
C ASN A 436 -8.08 22.15 5.75
N LEU A 437 -7.75 23.02 4.82
CA LEU A 437 -7.52 24.44 5.11
C LEU A 437 -7.90 25.34 3.94
N ASP A 438 -8.26 26.59 4.24
CA ASP A 438 -8.36 27.65 3.23
C ASP A 438 -6.94 28.15 2.90
N ALA A 439 -6.57 28.02 1.64
CA ALA A 439 -5.19 28.22 1.20
C ALA A 439 -5.11 29.03 -0.11
N LYS A 440 -5.88 30.10 -0.22
CA LYS A 440 -6.10 30.91 -1.43
C LYS A 440 -4.84 31.34 -2.18
N ASN A 441 -3.70 31.47 -1.50
CA ASN A 441 -2.44 31.95 -2.09
C ASN A 441 -1.32 30.91 -2.04
N MET A 442 -1.65 29.64 -1.77
CA MET A 442 -0.67 28.55 -1.59
C MET A 442 -0.75 27.56 -2.74
N LYS A 443 0.30 26.79 -2.92
CA LYS A 443 0.42 25.81 -4.02
C LYS A 443 0.55 24.40 -3.48
N ILE A 444 0.09 23.43 -4.27
CA ILE A 444 0.38 22.03 -4.04
C ILE A 444 1.89 21.83 -4.04
N GLY A 445 2.41 21.12 -3.00
CA GLY A 445 3.84 20.94 -2.75
C GLY A 445 4.42 21.90 -1.71
N ASP A 446 3.70 22.95 -1.32
CA ASP A 446 4.13 23.82 -0.22
C ASP A 446 3.98 23.07 1.11
N ILE A 447 4.94 23.30 2.01
CA ILE A 447 4.85 22.89 3.41
C ILE A 447 4.56 24.14 4.21
N ILE A 448 3.42 24.17 4.88
CA ILE A 448 2.94 25.34 5.61
C ILE A 448 2.74 25.04 7.09
N HIS A 449 3.09 26.02 7.91
CA HIS A 449 2.86 25.95 9.35
C HIS A 449 1.42 26.34 9.66
N VAL A 450 0.67 25.43 10.29
CA VAL A 450 -0.77 25.60 10.54
C VAL A 450 -1.09 25.30 12.01
N ARG A 451 -2.18 25.90 12.49
CA ARG A 451 -2.82 25.55 13.77
C ARG A 451 -4.05 24.69 13.50
N ILE A 452 -4.16 23.56 14.16
CA ILE A 452 -5.36 22.73 14.08
C ILE A 452 -6.48 23.38 14.86
N THR A 453 -7.63 23.61 14.22
CA THR A 453 -8.78 24.30 14.80
C THR A 453 -9.91 23.36 15.20
N ALA A 454 -10.06 22.24 14.51
CA ALA A 454 -11.11 21.26 14.78
C ALA A 454 -10.77 19.87 14.21
N THR A 455 -11.51 18.87 14.67
CA THR A 455 -11.51 17.51 14.11
C THR A 455 -12.80 17.27 13.29
N GLY A 456 -12.68 16.46 12.25
CA GLY A 456 -13.79 15.86 11.52
C GLY A 456 -13.75 14.34 11.60
N PRO A 457 -14.71 13.63 10.99
CA PRO A 457 -14.78 12.17 11.09
C PRO A 457 -13.51 11.45 10.61
N ASN A 458 -12.83 11.98 9.59
CA ASN A 458 -11.62 11.37 8.99
C ASN A 458 -10.56 12.44 8.62
N SER A 459 -10.67 13.64 9.15
CA SER A 459 -9.74 14.73 8.80
C SER A 459 -9.68 15.78 9.90
N LEU A 460 -8.64 16.61 9.84
CA LEU A 460 -8.47 17.79 10.66
C LEU A 460 -8.84 19.04 9.85
N PHE A 461 -9.20 20.10 10.54
CA PHE A 461 -9.33 21.44 10.00
C PHE A 461 -8.25 22.34 10.59
N ALA A 462 -7.71 23.22 9.78
CA ALA A 462 -6.60 24.07 10.20
C ALA A 462 -6.73 25.48 9.59
N GLU A 463 -6.05 26.41 10.25
CA GLU A 463 -5.77 27.76 9.76
C GLU A 463 -4.26 27.98 9.69
N VAL A 464 -3.81 28.92 8.90
CA VAL A 464 -2.39 29.31 8.84
C VAL A 464 -2.00 29.91 10.18
N ALA A 465 -0.91 29.45 10.79
CA ALA A 465 -0.45 29.89 12.10
C ALA A 465 0.28 31.24 12.08
#